data_d0d8bb665974aca8f5d852bf95a714a6
#
_entry.id   d0d8bb665974aca8f5d852bf95a714a6
#
_cell.length_a   1.000
_cell.length_b   1.000
_cell.length_c   1.000
_cell.angle_alpha   90.00
_cell.angle_beta   90.00
_cell.angle_gamma   90.00
#
_symmetry.space_group_name_H-M   'P 1'
#
loop_
_entity.id
_entity.type
_entity.pdbx_description
1 polymer ?
#
loop_
_entity_poly.entity_id
_entity_poly.type
_entity_poly.pdbx_seq_one_letter_code
_entity_poly.pdbx_strand_id
1 'polypeptide(L)'
;MKITLFKCLFLLSALATNLSAQETNTTTAATEKYGKTLNAGIGLGYYGYANSTIPVVHADYEFDVAKNFTLAPFITIYTYQNDYYWGNPNYPYRNYSYRQTVVPVGVKGTYYFDQLLKAGPKWDFYLAGSLGFAFRKTTWENGYYGERVVQHGSSGLYLDVHIGTEYHLNTKLGLFLDLSSGISTFGLSVHF
;
A
#
# COMPACT_ATOMS: atom_id res chain seq x y z
N MET A 1 7.50 18.66 -19.92
CA MET A 1 7.21 17.75 -18.80
C MET A 1 6.78 18.43 -17.47
N LYS A 2 6.84 19.77 -17.36
CA LYS A 2 6.45 20.52 -16.13
C LYS A 2 4.96 20.93 -16.06
N ILE A 3 4.23 20.89 -17.16
CA ILE A 3 2.82 21.38 -17.23
C ILE A 3 1.80 20.32 -16.83
N THR A 4 2.13 19.04 -16.97
CA THR A 4 1.22 17.93 -16.68
C THR A 4 1.09 17.68 -15.16
N LEU A 5 2.15 17.91 -14.40
CA LEU A 5 2.15 17.75 -12.93
C LEU A 5 1.26 18.80 -12.25
N PHE A 6 1.23 20.02 -12.78
CA PHE A 6 0.42 21.13 -12.23
C PHE A 6 -1.10 20.92 -12.46
N LYS A 7 -1.47 20.27 -13.57
CA LYS A 7 -2.89 19.94 -13.87
C LYS A 7 -3.43 18.85 -12.94
N CYS A 8 -2.63 17.85 -12.57
CA CYS A 8 -3.04 16.82 -11.61
C CYS A 8 -3.20 17.37 -10.19
N LEU A 9 -2.34 18.31 -9.78
CA LEU A 9 -2.44 18.95 -8.47
C LEU A 9 -3.69 19.83 -8.36
N PHE A 10 -4.08 20.49 -9.45
CA PHE A 10 -5.29 21.33 -9.51
C PHE A 10 -6.59 20.52 -9.52
N LEU A 11 -6.59 19.30 -10.10
CA LEU A 11 -7.74 18.40 -10.05
C LEU A 11 -7.95 17.82 -8.64
N LEU A 12 -6.88 17.52 -7.88
CA LEU A 12 -7.00 17.08 -6.49
C LEU A 12 -7.53 18.19 -5.57
N SER A 13 -7.17 19.45 -5.80
CA SER A 13 -7.68 20.57 -5.01
C SER A 13 -9.15 20.89 -5.29
N ALA A 14 -9.62 20.68 -6.53
CA ALA A 14 -11.01 20.87 -6.89
C ALA A 14 -11.95 19.79 -6.33
N LEU A 15 -11.46 18.57 -6.09
CA LEU A 15 -12.19 17.51 -5.38
C LEU A 15 -12.32 17.80 -3.88
N ALA A 16 -11.32 18.42 -3.25
CA ALA A 16 -11.35 18.74 -1.82
C ALA A 16 -12.36 19.83 -1.48
N THR A 17 -12.64 20.77 -2.37
CA THR A 17 -13.56 21.88 -2.11
C THR A 17 -15.05 21.51 -2.22
N ASN A 18 -15.39 20.40 -2.89
CA ASN A 18 -16.78 19.94 -2.99
C ASN A 18 -17.21 19.02 -1.84
N LEU A 19 -16.31 18.56 -1.01
CA LEU A 19 -16.62 17.72 0.16
C LEU A 19 -17.10 18.53 1.38
N SER A 20 -16.89 19.85 1.39
CA SER A 20 -17.29 20.71 2.52
C SER A 20 -18.71 21.31 2.42
N ALA A 21 -19.48 20.99 1.38
CA ALA A 21 -20.74 21.69 1.08
C ALA A 21 -22.02 20.88 1.39
N GLN A 22 -21.95 19.81 2.17
CA GLN A 22 -23.14 19.03 2.51
C GLN A 22 -23.28 18.78 4.01
N GLU A 23 -23.24 19.87 4.80
CA GLU A 23 -23.91 19.89 6.10
C GLU A 23 -25.35 20.33 5.91
N THR A 24 -26.24 19.39 5.64
CA THR A 24 -27.68 19.60 5.78
C THR A 24 -28.19 18.69 6.90
N ASN A 25 -28.71 19.31 7.92
CA ASN A 25 -29.43 18.75 9.06
C ASN A 25 -30.19 17.47 8.72
N THR A 26 -29.77 16.35 9.21
CA THR A 26 -30.62 15.18 9.37
C THR A 26 -30.25 14.44 10.65
N THR A 27 -31.26 14.19 11.45
CA THR A 27 -31.37 13.35 12.64
C THR A 27 -30.23 12.32 12.77
N THR A 28 -29.53 12.37 13.87
CA THR A 28 -28.38 11.55 14.29
C THR A 28 -28.66 10.04 14.19
N ALA A 29 -28.55 9.46 13.02
CA ALA A 29 -28.05 8.11 12.95
C ALA A 29 -26.55 8.20 13.32
N ALA A 30 -26.11 7.50 14.36
CA ALA A 30 -24.72 7.47 14.75
C ALA A 30 -23.89 7.19 13.49
N THR A 31 -23.10 8.17 13.06
CA THR A 31 -22.16 7.99 11.96
C THR A 31 -21.16 7.00 12.46
N GLU A 32 -21.17 5.80 11.91
CA GLU A 32 -20.17 4.77 12.22
C GLU A 32 -18.82 5.38 11.87
N LYS A 33 -17.94 5.44 12.84
CA LYS A 33 -16.60 6.01 12.70
C LYS A 33 -15.61 4.90 12.90
N TYR A 34 -14.77 4.70 11.91
CA TYR A 34 -13.65 3.76 12.00
C TYR A 34 -12.43 4.41 12.70
N GLY A 35 -12.55 5.70 12.97
CA GLY A 35 -11.71 6.44 13.89
C GLY A 35 -10.37 6.84 13.32
N LYS A 36 -9.42 6.97 14.24
CA LYS A 36 -8.00 7.15 13.93
C LYS A 36 -7.29 5.86 14.30
N THR A 37 -6.77 5.15 13.31
CA THR A 37 -6.21 3.81 13.50
C THR A 37 -4.80 3.75 12.92
N LEU A 38 -3.85 3.26 13.71
CA LEU A 38 -2.52 2.90 13.26
C LEU A 38 -2.49 1.39 13.01
N ASN A 39 -2.30 1.01 11.75
CA ASN A 39 -2.13 -0.37 11.33
C ASN A 39 -0.64 -0.67 11.15
N ALA A 40 -0.17 -1.77 11.72
CA ALA A 40 1.18 -2.28 11.51
C ALA A 40 1.16 -3.79 11.33
N GLY A 41 1.81 -4.28 10.28
CA GLY A 41 1.75 -5.69 9.93
C GLY A 41 2.93 -6.19 9.12
N ILE A 42 2.95 -7.49 8.99
CA ILE A 42 3.86 -8.23 8.11
C ILE A 42 3.04 -8.94 7.05
N GLY A 43 3.68 -9.28 5.94
CA GLY A 43 2.94 -9.89 4.84
C GLY A 43 3.82 -10.54 3.79
N LEU A 44 3.19 -10.87 2.68
CA LEU A 44 3.78 -11.54 1.54
C LEU A 44 3.45 -10.77 0.26
N GLY A 45 4.49 -10.48 -0.53
CA GLY A 45 4.35 -9.91 -1.87
C GLY A 45 4.36 -10.99 -2.94
N TYR A 46 3.53 -10.83 -3.99
CA TYR A 46 3.33 -11.80 -5.07
C TYR A 46 3.79 -11.25 -6.43
N TYR A 47 4.89 -10.53 -6.45
CA TYR A 47 5.35 -9.89 -7.68
C TYR A 47 5.98 -10.90 -8.63
N GLY A 48 5.43 -10.99 -9.86
CA GLY A 48 5.86 -11.96 -10.87
C GLY A 48 7.30 -11.79 -11.41
N TYR A 49 7.99 -10.71 -11.04
CA TYR A 49 9.40 -10.49 -11.36
C TYR A 49 10.35 -11.08 -10.32
N ALA A 50 9.84 -11.54 -9.18
CA ALA A 50 10.62 -12.25 -8.18
C ALA A 50 10.32 -13.74 -8.27
N ASN A 51 11.36 -14.57 -8.27
CA ASN A 51 11.20 -16.03 -8.34
C ASN A 51 10.68 -16.65 -7.04
N SER A 52 10.32 -15.84 -6.04
CA SER A 52 9.87 -16.29 -4.73
C SER A 52 8.94 -15.28 -4.09
N THR A 53 8.13 -15.74 -3.15
CA THR A 53 7.33 -14.89 -2.28
C THR A 53 8.23 -13.98 -1.45
N ILE A 54 7.89 -12.71 -1.38
CA ILE A 54 8.71 -11.66 -0.77
C ILE A 54 8.10 -11.31 0.58
N PRO A 55 8.86 -11.41 1.70
CA PRO A 55 8.40 -10.90 2.98
C PRO A 55 8.30 -9.37 2.96
N VAL A 56 7.26 -8.85 3.56
CA VAL A 56 6.89 -7.43 3.55
C VAL A 56 6.63 -6.94 4.97
N VAL A 57 7.00 -5.69 5.24
CA VAL A 57 6.57 -4.94 6.42
C VAL A 57 5.74 -3.76 5.94
N HIS A 58 4.60 -3.55 6.57
CA HIS A 58 3.63 -2.52 6.20
C HIS A 58 3.17 -1.75 7.43
N ALA A 59 2.95 -0.44 7.26
CA ALA A 59 2.29 0.41 8.23
C ALA A 59 1.46 1.47 7.52
N ASP A 60 0.29 1.77 8.06
CA ASP A 60 -0.56 2.89 7.62
C ASP A 60 -1.24 3.56 8.81
N TYR A 61 -1.62 4.82 8.62
CA TYR A 61 -2.38 5.59 9.59
C TYR A 61 -3.69 6.03 8.96
N GLU A 62 -4.78 5.43 9.41
CA GLU A 62 -6.11 5.60 8.87
C GLU A 62 -6.90 6.65 9.61
N PHE A 63 -7.71 7.43 8.89
CA PHE A 63 -8.62 8.42 9.46
C PHE A 63 -9.89 8.55 8.61
N ASP A 64 -11.01 8.84 9.27
CA ASP A 64 -12.30 9.04 8.63
C ASP A 64 -12.29 10.30 7.74
N VAL A 65 -12.84 10.18 6.52
CA VAL A 65 -13.06 11.32 5.59
C VAL A 65 -14.51 11.46 5.17
N ALA A 66 -15.25 10.35 5.17
CA ALA A 66 -16.70 10.32 4.90
C ALA A 66 -17.33 9.12 5.61
N LYS A 67 -18.67 9.01 5.54
CA LYS A 67 -19.36 7.84 6.08
C LYS A 67 -18.84 6.56 5.41
N ASN A 68 -18.42 5.59 6.21
CA ASN A 68 -17.88 4.31 5.77
C ASN A 68 -16.65 4.41 4.85
N PHE A 69 -15.98 5.56 4.83
CA PHE A 69 -14.81 5.76 3.99
C PHE A 69 -13.69 6.46 4.74
N THR A 70 -12.51 5.87 4.67
CA THR A 70 -11.30 6.37 5.31
C THR A 70 -10.19 6.60 4.29
N LEU A 71 -9.20 7.40 4.66
CA LEU A 71 -7.93 7.54 3.96
C LEU A 71 -6.79 7.20 4.91
N ALA A 72 -5.75 6.57 4.37
CA ALA A 72 -4.58 6.21 5.13
C ALA A 72 -3.30 6.46 4.33
N PRO A 73 -2.44 7.42 4.69
CA PRO A 73 -1.05 7.41 4.26
C PRO A 73 -0.39 6.12 4.70
N PHE A 74 0.37 5.49 3.80
CA PHE A 74 1.04 4.22 4.07
C PHE A 74 2.50 4.23 3.66
N ILE A 75 3.25 3.33 4.29
CA ILE A 75 4.59 2.92 3.90
C ILE A 75 4.68 1.40 3.92
N THR A 76 5.31 0.85 2.90
CA THR A 76 5.60 -0.59 2.80
C THR A 76 7.06 -0.77 2.50
N ILE A 77 7.70 -1.81 3.03
CA ILE A 77 9.11 -2.12 2.77
C ILE A 77 9.24 -3.60 2.45
N TYR A 78 9.91 -3.90 1.35
CA TYR A 78 10.29 -5.25 1.01
C TYR A 78 11.61 -5.31 0.26
N THR A 79 12.25 -6.48 0.31
CA THR A 79 13.53 -6.71 -0.38
C THR A 79 13.47 -8.07 -1.07
N TYR A 80 13.93 -8.13 -2.30
CA TYR A 80 14.10 -9.36 -3.06
C TYR A 80 15.46 -9.43 -3.71
N GLN A 81 15.86 -10.64 -4.08
CA GLN A 81 17.10 -10.92 -4.81
C GLN A 81 16.74 -11.60 -6.13
N ASN A 82 17.48 -11.27 -7.17
CA ASN A 82 17.35 -11.89 -8.49
C ASN A 82 18.72 -11.90 -9.17
N ASP A 83 18.82 -12.61 -10.29
CA ASP A 83 20.05 -12.74 -11.05
C ASP A 83 19.91 -12.10 -12.43
N TYR A 84 21.01 -11.55 -12.92
CA TYR A 84 21.10 -10.96 -14.24
C TYR A 84 22.30 -11.55 -14.99
N TYR A 85 22.03 -12.19 -16.12
CA TYR A 85 23.09 -12.75 -16.97
C TYR A 85 23.77 -11.64 -17.77
N TRP A 86 25.05 -11.43 -17.54
CA TRP A 86 25.82 -10.38 -18.18
C TRP A 86 27.29 -10.79 -18.35
N GLY A 87 27.93 -10.22 -19.37
CA GLY A 87 29.35 -10.32 -19.64
C GLY A 87 29.73 -9.51 -20.88
N ASN A 88 31.02 -9.36 -21.12
CA ASN A 88 31.60 -8.78 -22.30
C ASN A 88 33.00 -9.34 -22.54
N PRO A 89 33.75 -9.00 -23.63
CA PRO A 89 35.07 -9.54 -23.87
C PRO A 89 36.10 -9.36 -22.74
N ASN A 90 35.90 -8.38 -21.85
CA ASN A 90 36.79 -8.09 -20.71
C ASN A 90 36.30 -8.69 -19.40
N TYR A 91 35.07 -9.20 -19.34
CA TYR A 91 34.46 -9.74 -18.12
C TYR A 91 33.68 -11.03 -18.42
N PRO A 92 33.77 -12.04 -17.54
CA PRO A 92 33.13 -13.33 -17.79
C PRO A 92 31.62 -13.24 -17.93
N TYR A 93 31.08 -13.99 -18.91
CA TYR A 93 29.64 -14.20 -19.05
C TYR A 93 29.14 -15.13 -17.96
N ARG A 94 28.39 -14.59 -17.01
CA ARG A 94 27.75 -15.35 -15.92
C ARG A 94 26.55 -14.62 -15.35
N ASN A 95 25.82 -15.30 -14.48
CA ASN A 95 24.79 -14.67 -13.67
C ASN A 95 25.42 -13.84 -12.54
N TYR A 96 24.99 -12.60 -12.42
CA TYR A 96 25.35 -11.69 -11.34
C TYR A 96 24.10 -11.42 -10.50
N SER A 97 24.21 -11.67 -9.20
CA SER A 97 23.11 -11.45 -8.27
C SER A 97 22.95 -9.95 -7.97
N TYR A 98 21.72 -9.51 -7.88
CA TYR A 98 21.40 -8.19 -7.35
C TYR A 98 20.29 -8.28 -6.31
N ARG A 99 20.38 -7.39 -5.34
CA ARG A 99 19.35 -7.19 -4.31
C ARG A 99 18.66 -5.86 -4.54
N GLN A 100 17.34 -5.87 -4.56
CA GLN A 100 16.54 -4.67 -4.68
C GLN A 100 15.67 -4.48 -3.45
N THR A 101 15.84 -3.34 -2.77
CA THR A 101 14.97 -2.88 -1.71
C THR A 101 13.99 -1.88 -2.30
N VAL A 102 12.72 -2.09 -2.07
CA VAL A 102 11.61 -1.27 -2.60
C VAL A 102 10.79 -0.74 -1.42
N VAL A 103 10.49 0.55 -1.49
CA VAL A 103 9.72 1.27 -0.47
C VAL A 103 8.56 2.00 -1.15
N PRO A 104 7.40 1.36 -1.32
CA PRO A 104 6.17 2.04 -1.70
C PRO A 104 5.68 2.97 -0.59
N VAL A 105 5.31 4.17 -0.97
CA VAL A 105 4.61 5.14 -0.12
C VAL A 105 3.44 5.73 -0.89
N GLY A 106 2.36 6.02 -0.22
CA GLY A 106 1.16 6.53 -0.89
C GLY A 106 -0.01 6.75 0.04
N VAL A 107 -1.20 6.68 -0.55
CA VAL A 107 -2.47 6.78 0.17
C VAL A 107 -3.32 5.57 -0.20
N LYS A 108 -3.90 4.93 0.82
CA LYS A 108 -4.92 3.88 0.72
C LYS A 108 -6.28 4.52 1.02
N GLY A 109 -7.26 4.32 0.15
CA GLY A 109 -8.65 4.66 0.39
C GLY A 109 -9.44 3.39 0.69
N THR A 110 -10.13 3.35 1.84
CA THR A 110 -10.84 2.17 2.33
C THR A 110 -12.33 2.45 2.44
N TYR A 111 -13.13 1.57 1.89
CA TYR A 111 -14.58 1.56 2.03
C TYR A 111 -15.04 0.37 2.85
N TYR A 112 -15.73 0.65 3.95
CA TYR A 112 -16.27 -0.35 4.88
C TYR A 112 -17.70 -0.71 4.50
N PHE A 113 -17.99 -2.01 4.46
CA PHE A 113 -19.29 -2.56 4.07
C PHE A 113 -19.87 -3.58 5.07
N ASP A 114 -19.37 -3.60 6.28
CA ASP A 114 -19.82 -4.45 7.40
C ASP A 114 -21.33 -4.28 7.68
N GLN A 115 -21.87 -3.06 7.54
CA GLN A 115 -23.33 -2.80 7.65
C GLN A 115 -24.12 -3.60 6.61
N LEU A 116 -23.64 -3.70 5.36
CA LEU A 116 -24.31 -4.47 4.31
C LEU A 116 -24.32 -5.97 4.63
N LEU A 117 -23.26 -6.46 5.28
CA LEU A 117 -23.15 -7.87 5.69
C LEU A 117 -23.86 -8.16 7.00
N LYS A 118 -24.38 -7.13 7.71
CA LYS A 118 -24.89 -7.24 9.07
C LYS A 118 -23.86 -7.91 9.98
N ALA A 119 -22.60 -7.58 9.81
CA ALA A 119 -21.51 -8.09 10.61
C ALA A 119 -21.70 -7.69 12.08
N GLY A 120 -21.29 -8.54 12.98
CA GLY A 120 -21.35 -8.22 14.40
C GLY A 120 -20.35 -7.12 14.76
N PRO A 121 -20.51 -6.43 15.90
CA PRO A 121 -19.74 -5.23 16.26
C PRO A 121 -18.23 -5.47 16.47
N LYS A 122 -17.77 -6.68 16.29
CA LYS A 122 -16.35 -7.06 16.38
C LYS A 122 -15.66 -7.23 15.03
N TRP A 123 -16.42 -7.12 13.93
CA TRP A 123 -15.89 -7.40 12.60
C TRP A 123 -16.14 -6.23 11.67
N ASP A 124 -15.08 -5.70 11.11
CA ASP A 124 -15.13 -4.78 9.99
C ASP A 124 -14.67 -5.48 8.72
N PHE A 125 -15.39 -5.27 7.64
CA PHE A 125 -15.07 -5.78 6.31
C PHE A 125 -14.92 -4.61 5.36
N TYR A 126 -13.85 -4.62 4.57
CA TYR A 126 -13.55 -3.51 3.68
C TYR A 126 -13.04 -3.91 2.31
N LEU A 127 -13.22 -2.99 1.36
CA LEU A 127 -12.50 -2.94 0.09
C LEU A 127 -11.63 -1.69 0.10
N ALA A 128 -10.40 -1.81 -0.39
CA ALA A 128 -9.52 -0.65 -0.47
C ALA A 128 -8.75 -0.60 -1.79
N GLY A 129 -8.29 0.60 -2.12
CA GLY A 129 -7.38 0.86 -3.21
C GLY A 129 -6.21 1.71 -2.76
N SER A 130 -5.01 1.32 -3.14
CA SER A 130 -3.78 2.03 -2.84
C SER A 130 -3.19 2.66 -4.09
N LEU A 131 -2.76 3.92 -3.95
CA LEU A 131 -2.07 4.69 -4.98
C LEU A 131 -0.84 5.35 -4.38
N GLY A 132 0.31 5.23 -5.04
CA GLY A 132 1.54 5.82 -4.55
C GLY A 132 2.72 5.71 -5.48
N PHE A 133 3.91 5.87 -4.93
CA PHE A 133 5.18 5.75 -5.63
C PHE A 133 6.09 4.77 -4.90
N ALA A 134 6.84 3.97 -5.68
CA ALA A 134 7.82 3.04 -5.17
C ALA A 134 9.24 3.58 -5.35
N PHE A 135 9.92 3.86 -4.24
CA PHE A 135 11.34 4.16 -4.24
C PHE A 135 12.14 2.87 -4.24
N ARG A 136 13.25 2.84 -4.99
CA ARG A 136 14.06 1.62 -5.17
C ARG A 136 15.53 1.88 -4.95
N LYS A 137 16.19 0.90 -4.32
CA LYS A 137 17.64 0.84 -4.18
C LYS A 137 18.12 -0.53 -4.64
N THR A 138 18.99 -0.55 -5.65
CA THR A 138 19.60 -1.79 -6.17
C THR A 138 21.03 -1.87 -5.70
N THR A 139 21.44 -3.06 -5.21
CA THR A 139 22.80 -3.38 -4.83
C THR A 139 23.21 -4.62 -5.62
N TRP A 140 24.31 -4.53 -6.36
CA TRP A 140 24.88 -5.61 -7.15
C TRP A 140 25.97 -6.33 -6.37
N GLU A 141 26.17 -7.61 -6.69
CA GLU A 141 27.29 -8.37 -6.20
C GLU A 141 28.64 -7.76 -6.64
N ASN A 142 29.70 -8.09 -5.92
CA ASN A 142 31.06 -7.65 -6.28
C ASN A 142 31.49 -8.27 -7.62
N GLY A 143 32.11 -7.45 -8.45
CA GLY A 143 32.61 -7.88 -9.78
C GLY A 143 31.59 -7.69 -10.92
N TYR A 144 30.43 -7.09 -10.67
CA TYR A 144 29.54 -6.61 -11.72
C TYR A 144 29.97 -5.20 -12.19
N TYR A 145 30.29 -5.09 -13.49
CA TYR A 145 30.76 -3.84 -14.11
C TYR A 145 29.84 -3.34 -15.22
N GLY A 146 28.68 -3.97 -15.41
CA GLY A 146 27.66 -3.55 -16.37
C GLY A 146 26.88 -2.32 -15.95
N GLU A 147 25.92 -1.96 -16.78
CA GLU A 147 24.99 -0.89 -16.43
C GLU A 147 24.18 -1.26 -15.18
N ARG A 148 24.22 -0.37 -14.19
CA ARG A 148 23.53 -0.59 -12.91
C ARG A 148 22.02 -0.34 -12.95
N VAL A 149 21.46 -0.13 -14.16
CA VAL A 149 20.03 0.08 -14.36
C VAL A 149 19.36 -1.28 -14.50
N VAL A 150 18.52 -1.63 -13.53
CA VAL A 150 17.67 -2.82 -13.63
C VAL A 150 16.47 -2.47 -14.50
N GLN A 151 16.40 -3.02 -15.70
CA GLN A 151 15.28 -2.81 -16.62
C GLN A 151 14.03 -3.61 -16.23
N HIS A 152 14.17 -4.64 -15.39
CA HIS A 152 13.09 -5.46 -14.89
C HIS A 152 12.86 -5.17 -13.41
N GLY A 153 11.66 -4.84 -13.03
CA GLY A 153 11.31 -4.56 -11.65
C GLY A 153 9.99 -3.82 -11.50
N SER A 154 9.64 -3.50 -10.27
CA SER A 154 8.42 -2.79 -9.95
C SER A 154 8.34 -1.44 -10.67
N SER A 155 7.15 -1.06 -11.12
CA SER A 155 6.87 0.28 -11.63
C SER A 155 7.21 1.35 -10.57
N GLY A 156 7.56 2.57 -11.02
CA GLY A 156 7.63 3.72 -10.10
C GLY A 156 6.26 4.13 -9.57
N LEU A 157 5.19 3.80 -10.28
CA LEU A 157 3.81 3.97 -9.83
C LEU A 157 3.38 2.69 -9.08
N TYR A 158 2.89 2.87 -7.86
CA TYR A 158 2.31 1.81 -7.04
C TYR A 158 0.79 1.89 -7.10
N LEU A 159 0.16 0.79 -7.51
CA LEU A 159 -1.29 0.59 -7.52
C LEU A 159 -1.58 -0.78 -6.95
N ASP A 160 -2.51 -0.87 -6.01
CA ASP A 160 -2.96 -2.13 -5.44
C ASP A 160 -4.44 -2.07 -5.07
N VAL A 161 -5.11 -3.21 -5.11
CA VAL A 161 -6.53 -3.37 -4.74
C VAL A 161 -6.60 -4.40 -3.64
N HIS A 162 -7.37 -4.10 -2.61
CA HIS A 162 -7.41 -4.87 -1.37
C HIS A 162 -8.84 -5.27 -1.02
N ILE A 163 -8.96 -6.44 -0.41
CA ILE A 163 -10.12 -6.86 0.36
C ILE A 163 -9.63 -7.30 1.73
N GLY A 164 -10.24 -6.82 2.79
CA GLY A 164 -9.76 -7.11 4.11
C GLY A 164 -10.84 -7.16 5.16
N THR A 165 -10.40 -7.54 6.33
CA THR A 165 -11.22 -7.58 7.53
C THR A 165 -10.40 -7.24 8.75
N GLU A 166 -11.04 -6.61 9.73
CA GLU A 166 -10.49 -6.41 11.05
C GLU A 166 -11.36 -7.10 12.10
N TYR A 167 -10.73 -7.71 13.08
CA TYR A 167 -11.38 -8.27 14.25
C TYR A 167 -10.98 -7.49 15.50
N HIS A 168 -11.95 -6.82 16.13
CA HIS A 168 -11.75 -6.04 17.34
C HIS A 168 -11.58 -6.93 18.57
N LEU A 169 -10.37 -6.97 19.13
CA LEU A 169 -10.08 -7.63 20.40
C LEU A 169 -10.70 -6.85 21.55
N ASN A 170 -10.63 -5.54 21.49
CA ASN A 170 -11.24 -4.58 22.39
C ASN A 170 -11.41 -3.22 21.69
N THR A 171 -11.81 -2.17 22.41
CA THR A 171 -12.05 -0.83 21.85
C THR A 171 -10.79 -0.10 21.35
N LYS A 172 -9.59 -0.63 21.63
CA LYS A 172 -8.31 -0.01 21.26
C LYS A 172 -7.43 -0.88 20.38
N LEU A 173 -7.69 -2.18 20.32
CA LEU A 173 -6.85 -3.13 19.60
C LEU A 173 -7.68 -4.02 18.70
N GLY A 174 -7.23 -4.17 17.47
CA GLY A 174 -7.74 -5.09 16.48
C GLY A 174 -6.65 -5.95 15.85
N LEU A 175 -7.08 -7.00 15.17
CA LEU A 175 -6.28 -7.83 14.28
C LEU A 175 -6.81 -7.65 12.87
N PHE A 176 -5.99 -7.21 11.95
CA PHE A 176 -6.40 -7.10 10.55
C PHE A 176 -5.79 -8.18 9.67
N LEU A 177 -6.53 -8.57 8.65
CA LEU A 177 -6.09 -9.36 7.51
C LEU A 177 -6.47 -8.60 6.24
N ASP A 178 -5.48 -8.27 5.44
CA ASP A 178 -5.62 -7.52 4.19
C ASP A 178 -5.06 -8.38 3.04
N LEU A 179 -5.93 -8.79 2.14
CA LEU A 179 -5.57 -9.54 0.94
C LEU A 179 -5.57 -8.59 -0.24
N SER A 180 -4.51 -8.59 -1.02
CA SER A 180 -4.38 -7.68 -2.15
C SER A 180 -3.88 -8.35 -3.43
N SER A 181 -3.93 -7.58 -4.52
CA SER A 181 -3.41 -8.03 -5.82
C SER A 181 -1.88 -8.11 -5.86
N GLY A 182 -1.19 -7.38 -4.98
CA GLY A 182 0.29 -7.31 -4.93
C GLY A 182 0.88 -7.73 -3.60
N ILE A 183 0.36 -7.24 -2.48
CA ILE A 183 0.90 -7.45 -1.14
C ILE A 183 -0.23 -7.78 -0.17
N SER A 184 -0.28 -9.00 0.33
CA SER A 184 -1.20 -9.37 1.40
C SER A 184 -0.51 -9.25 2.76
N THR A 185 -1.20 -8.65 3.73
CA THR A 185 -0.66 -8.36 5.06
C THR A 185 -1.62 -8.82 6.16
N PHE A 186 -1.07 -9.10 7.31
CA PHE A 186 -1.80 -9.25 8.56
C PHE A 186 -1.05 -8.55 9.68
N GLY A 187 -1.77 -8.09 10.69
CA GLY A 187 -1.12 -7.32 11.74
C GLY A 187 -2.08 -6.84 12.82
N LEU A 188 -1.63 -5.81 13.51
CA LEU A 188 -2.32 -5.16 14.60
C LEU A 188 -2.83 -3.79 14.16
N SER A 189 -4.06 -3.48 14.57
CA SER A 189 -4.68 -2.16 14.51
C SER A 189 -4.73 -1.57 15.91
N VAL A 190 -4.32 -0.31 16.04
CA VAL A 190 -4.40 0.45 17.31
C VAL A 190 -5.30 1.65 17.08
N HIS A 191 -6.43 1.69 17.79
CA HIS A 191 -7.45 2.75 17.71
C HIS A 191 -7.24 3.83 18.77
N PHE A 192 -7.44 5.11 18.38
CA PHE A 192 -7.22 6.32 19.20
C PHE A 192 -8.51 7.09 19.48
#